data_bf43bc75711d2703c485b3b158f396ea
#
_entry.id   bf43bc75711d2703c485b3b158f396ea
#
_cell.length_a   1.000
_cell.length_b   1.000
_cell.length_c   1.000
_cell.angle_alpha   90.00
_cell.angle_beta   90.00
_cell.angle_gamma   90.00
#
_symmetry.space_group_name_H-M   'P 1'
#
loop_
_entity.id
_entity.type
_entity.pdbx_description
1 polymer ?
#
loop_
_entity_poly.entity_id
_entity_poly.type
_entity_poly.pdbx_seq_one_letter_code
_entity_poly.pdbx_strand_id
1 'polypeptide(L)'
;CTQLLRQALTELLKQPLLLGVSAINDPYFDENGALVTLKADNSHAKVALAGVMLAKLYLMLNKIIHDKHIELTRFALPAKVGVSDEAQTDAMTQLLNSVSKKEQMLILLPNAGLKQIGSYVQVQSVKRPTTVYERECAVFDGGSDAMMQRLAEVRNSVLTTESNG
;
A
#
# COMPACT_ATOMS: atom_id res chain seq x y z
N CYS A 1 -9.87 2.70 -11.60
CA CYS A 1 -8.76 2.56 -10.61
C CYS A 1 -8.47 3.83 -9.84
N THR A 2 -8.41 5.00 -10.48
CA THR A 2 -8.15 6.26 -9.79
C THR A 2 -9.22 6.57 -8.74
N GLN A 3 -10.49 6.43 -9.09
CA GLN A 3 -11.59 6.69 -8.16
C GLN A 3 -11.55 5.71 -6.98
N LEU A 4 -11.23 4.45 -7.23
CA LEU A 4 -11.09 3.44 -6.19
C LEU A 4 -9.96 3.81 -5.22
N LEU A 5 -8.82 4.26 -5.74
CA LEU A 5 -7.69 4.67 -4.92
C LEU A 5 -8.05 5.88 -4.04
N ARG A 6 -8.74 6.86 -4.60
CA ARG A 6 -9.19 8.04 -3.85
C ARG A 6 -10.17 7.67 -2.74
N GLN A 7 -11.13 6.79 -3.02
CA GLN A 7 -12.08 6.33 -2.02
C GLN A 7 -11.40 5.52 -0.92
N ALA A 8 -10.47 4.64 -1.30
CA ALA A 8 -9.69 3.87 -0.33
C ALA A 8 -8.91 4.80 0.60
N LEU A 9 -8.24 5.79 0.05
CA LEU A 9 -7.47 6.77 0.82
C LEU A 9 -8.38 7.56 1.77
N THR A 10 -9.51 8.07 1.27
CA THR A 10 -10.45 8.84 2.07
C THR A 10 -10.99 8.04 3.26
N GLU A 11 -11.43 6.81 3.00
CA GLU A 11 -11.99 5.97 4.06
C GLU A 11 -10.91 5.51 5.05
N LEU A 12 -9.72 5.19 4.56
CA LEU A 12 -8.62 4.76 5.43
C LEU A 12 -8.20 5.86 6.41
N LEU A 13 -8.08 7.09 5.94
CA LEU A 13 -7.62 8.21 6.77
C LEU A 13 -8.62 8.64 7.84
N LYS A 14 -9.85 8.12 7.80
CA LYS A 14 -10.85 8.31 8.87
C LYS A 14 -10.58 7.42 10.08
N GLN A 15 -9.71 6.42 9.97
CA GLN A 15 -9.43 5.50 11.07
C GLN A 15 -8.76 6.22 12.24
N PRO A 16 -9.22 5.98 13.48
CA PRO A 16 -8.61 6.62 14.67
C PRO A 16 -7.10 6.35 14.79
N LEU A 17 -6.65 5.18 14.38
CA LEU A 17 -5.23 4.80 14.41
C LEU A 17 -4.38 5.72 13.56
N LEU A 18 -4.95 6.32 12.52
CA LEU A 18 -4.25 7.17 11.57
C LEU A 18 -4.59 8.65 11.72
N LEU A 19 -5.13 9.04 12.87
CA LEU A 19 -5.46 10.43 13.14
C LEU A 19 -4.22 11.32 12.99
N GLY A 20 -4.36 12.40 12.21
CA GLY A 20 -3.26 13.32 11.93
C GLY A 20 -2.50 13.04 10.64
N VAL A 21 -2.76 11.91 9.99
CA VAL A 21 -2.19 11.60 8.67
C VAL A 21 -3.05 12.20 7.58
N SER A 22 -2.41 12.84 6.60
CA SER A 22 -3.11 13.41 5.44
C SER A 22 -2.31 13.17 4.17
N ALA A 23 -3.00 13.19 3.04
CA ALA A 23 -2.38 13.11 1.72
C ALA A 23 -1.98 14.51 1.25
N ILE A 24 -0.77 14.63 0.69
CA ILE A 24 -0.26 15.90 0.17
C ILE A 24 -0.76 16.12 -1.26
N ASN A 25 -0.90 15.07 -2.04
CA ASN A 25 -1.31 15.13 -3.44
C ASN A 25 -2.67 14.47 -3.66
N ASP A 26 -3.33 14.82 -4.77
CA ASP A 26 -4.52 14.13 -5.24
C ASP A 26 -4.06 13.01 -6.18
N PRO A 27 -4.16 11.74 -5.75
CA PRO A 27 -3.62 10.64 -6.55
C PRO A 27 -4.43 10.38 -7.81
N TYR A 28 -3.73 10.04 -8.87
CA TYR A 28 -4.34 9.58 -10.12
C TYR A 28 -3.44 8.54 -10.78
N PHE A 29 -4.04 7.64 -11.54
CA PHE A 29 -3.30 6.67 -12.33
C PHE A 29 -3.00 7.21 -13.72
N ASP A 30 -1.75 7.07 -14.11
CA ASP A 30 -1.29 7.31 -15.47
C ASP A 30 -0.64 6.03 -16.01
N GLU A 31 0.06 6.11 -17.12
CA GLU A 31 0.73 4.96 -17.74
C GLU A 31 1.85 4.37 -16.87
N ASN A 32 2.36 5.14 -15.91
CA ASN A 32 3.44 4.73 -15.01
C ASN A 32 2.92 4.27 -13.64
N GLY A 33 1.62 4.32 -13.42
CA GLY A 33 1.01 3.97 -12.14
C GLY A 33 0.51 5.18 -11.39
N ALA A 34 0.43 5.08 -10.06
CA ALA A 34 0.00 6.17 -9.20
C ALA A 34 0.96 6.34 -8.02
N LEU A 35 1.14 7.58 -7.59
CA LEU A 35 1.93 7.94 -6.43
C LEU A 35 1.03 8.64 -5.42
N VAL A 36 1.06 8.18 -4.17
CA VAL A 36 0.38 8.83 -3.05
C VAL A 36 1.45 9.24 -2.04
N THR A 37 1.46 10.52 -1.68
CA THR A 37 2.39 11.06 -0.67
C THR A 37 1.60 11.42 0.58
N LEU A 38 1.99 10.85 1.70
CA LEU A 38 1.34 11.04 3.00
C LEU A 38 2.26 11.81 3.94
N LYS A 39 1.64 12.56 4.87
CA LYS A 39 2.36 13.27 5.92
C LYS A 39 1.61 13.19 7.24
N ALA A 40 2.33 13.34 8.34
CA ALA A 40 1.77 13.58 9.66
C ALA A 40 2.70 14.52 10.42
N ASP A 41 2.13 15.41 11.20
CA ASP A 41 2.91 16.49 11.82
C ASP A 41 3.90 15.99 12.88
N ASN A 42 3.55 14.93 13.62
CA ASN A 42 4.33 14.53 14.79
C ASN A 42 4.65 13.03 14.87
N SER A 43 4.45 12.26 13.80
CA SER A 43 4.68 10.82 13.92
C SER A 43 5.03 10.16 12.60
N HIS A 44 6.31 9.82 12.45
CA HIS A 44 6.80 9.03 11.31
C HIS A 44 6.21 7.61 11.34
N ALA A 45 5.98 7.05 12.53
CA ALA A 45 5.39 5.72 12.66
C ALA A 45 3.98 5.68 12.06
N LYS A 46 3.15 6.69 12.33
CA LYS A 46 1.80 6.76 11.77
C LYS A 46 1.81 6.88 10.24
N VAL A 47 2.72 7.69 9.70
CA VAL A 47 2.85 7.84 8.24
C VAL A 47 3.26 6.51 7.60
N ALA A 48 4.26 5.85 8.17
CA ALA A 48 4.72 4.55 7.68
C ALA A 48 3.61 3.51 7.73
N LEU A 49 2.89 3.43 8.84
CA LEU A 49 1.76 2.52 9.01
C LEU A 49 0.64 2.82 8.01
N ALA A 50 0.31 4.10 7.82
CA ALA A 50 -0.71 4.52 6.86
C ALA A 50 -0.33 4.09 5.44
N GLY A 51 0.93 4.26 5.06
CA GLY A 51 1.41 3.83 3.74
C GLY A 51 1.26 2.33 3.54
N VAL A 52 1.67 1.53 4.51
CA VAL A 52 1.53 0.06 4.44
C VAL A 52 0.06 -0.34 4.41
N MET A 53 -0.78 0.26 5.24
CA MET A 53 -2.21 -0.03 5.27
C MET A 53 -2.89 0.34 3.95
N LEU A 54 -2.57 1.49 3.37
CA LEU A 54 -3.12 1.90 2.08
C LEU A 54 -2.71 0.91 0.98
N ALA A 55 -1.45 0.53 0.94
CA ALA A 55 -0.94 -0.42 -0.04
C ALA A 55 -1.65 -1.77 0.07
N LYS A 56 -1.79 -2.30 1.29
CA LYS A 56 -2.49 -3.57 1.51
C LYS A 56 -3.97 -3.47 1.17
N LEU A 57 -4.61 -2.38 1.56
CA LEU A 57 -6.03 -2.13 1.24
C LEU A 57 -6.24 -2.12 -0.27
N TYR A 58 -5.37 -1.43 -1.01
CA TYR A 58 -5.46 -1.38 -2.46
C TYR A 58 -5.32 -2.78 -3.08
N LEU A 59 -4.38 -3.59 -2.60
CA LEU A 59 -4.23 -4.97 -3.07
C LEU A 59 -5.47 -5.81 -2.79
N MET A 60 -6.08 -5.66 -1.62
CA MET A 60 -7.31 -6.37 -1.26
C MET A 60 -8.47 -5.99 -2.18
N LEU A 61 -8.64 -4.70 -2.44
CA LEU A 61 -9.69 -4.18 -3.31
C LEU A 61 -9.47 -4.60 -4.76
N ASN A 62 -8.25 -4.52 -5.23
CA ASN A 62 -7.88 -4.92 -6.59
C ASN A 62 -8.19 -6.39 -6.82
N LYS A 63 -7.90 -7.25 -5.84
CA LYS A 63 -8.21 -8.67 -5.92
C LYS A 63 -9.70 -8.94 -6.01
N ILE A 64 -10.51 -8.25 -5.20
CA ILE A 64 -11.97 -8.41 -5.21
C ILE A 64 -12.56 -7.99 -6.56
N ILE A 65 -12.10 -6.87 -7.09
CA ILE A 65 -12.57 -6.36 -8.39
C ILE A 65 -12.16 -7.32 -9.50
N HIS A 66 -10.94 -7.83 -9.45
CA HIS A 66 -10.46 -8.82 -10.42
C HIS A 66 -11.33 -10.08 -10.38
N ASP A 67 -11.66 -10.61 -9.19
CA ASP A 67 -12.46 -11.80 -9.03
C ASP A 67 -13.91 -11.60 -9.48
N LYS A 68 -14.48 -10.40 -9.25
CA LYS A 68 -15.86 -10.07 -9.65
C LYS A 68 -16.03 -9.88 -11.15
N HIS A 69 -14.98 -9.42 -11.82
CA HIS A 69 -15.02 -9.10 -13.25
C HIS A 69 -14.12 -10.03 -14.03
N ILE A 70 -14.37 -11.33 -13.87
CA ILE A 70 -13.52 -12.37 -14.46
C ILE A 70 -13.43 -12.25 -15.98
N GLU A 71 -14.47 -11.75 -16.63
CA GLU A 71 -14.49 -11.53 -18.07
C GLU A 71 -13.49 -10.47 -18.53
N LEU A 72 -13.14 -9.56 -17.61
CA LEU A 72 -12.21 -8.48 -17.84
C LEU A 72 -10.80 -8.78 -17.29
N THR A 73 -10.60 -9.97 -16.73
CA THR A 73 -9.32 -10.31 -16.08
C THR A 73 -8.13 -10.21 -17.03
N ARG A 74 -8.36 -10.49 -18.32
CA ARG A 74 -7.30 -10.35 -19.32
C ARG A 74 -6.80 -8.92 -19.50
N PHE A 75 -7.58 -7.93 -19.05
CA PHE A 75 -7.22 -6.52 -19.10
C PHE A 75 -6.81 -5.97 -17.73
N ALA A 76 -7.04 -6.74 -16.66
CA ALA A 76 -6.64 -6.33 -15.32
C ALA A 76 -5.14 -6.47 -15.17
N LEU A 77 -4.45 -5.36 -14.99
CA LEU A 77 -3.02 -5.38 -14.72
C LEU A 77 -2.77 -5.83 -13.28
N PRO A 78 -1.86 -6.77 -13.08
CA PRO A 78 -1.50 -7.17 -11.72
C PRO A 78 -0.90 -5.98 -10.99
N ALA A 79 -1.34 -5.75 -9.77
CA ALA A 79 -0.85 -4.64 -8.97
C ALA A 79 0.53 -4.95 -8.40
N LYS A 80 1.46 -4.03 -8.61
CA LYS A 80 2.74 -3.99 -7.90
C LYS A 80 2.68 -2.78 -6.99
N VAL A 81 2.99 -2.97 -5.71
CA VAL A 81 2.86 -1.90 -4.72
C VAL A 81 4.15 -1.76 -3.94
N GLY A 82 4.54 -0.52 -3.70
CA GLY A 82 5.72 -0.20 -2.91
C GLY A 82 5.44 0.89 -1.90
N VAL A 83 6.07 0.80 -0.74
CA VAL A 83 6.00 1.79 0.34
C VAL A 83 7.42 2.24 0.65
N SER A 84 7.68 3.54 0.55
CA SER A 84 9.01 4.09 0.84
C SER A 84 8.88 5.46 1.48
N ASP A 85 9.96 5.96 2.09
CA ASP A 85 10.02 7.37 2.41
C ASP A 85 10.24 8.19 1.14
N GLU A 86 10.06 9.50 1.24
CA GLU A 86 10.14 10.40 0.07
C GLU A 86 11.50 10.34 -0.62
N ALA A 87 12.58 10.23 0.15
CA ALA A 87 13.93 10.18 -0.38
C ALA A 87 14.21 8.92 -1.22
N GLN A 88 13.43 7.85 -1.02
CA GLN A 88 13.62 6.57 -1.67
C GLN A 88 12.62 6.31 -2.80
N THR A 89 11.88 7.30 -3.24
CA THR A 89 10.84 7.13 -4.27
C THR A 89 11.42 6.58 -5.58
N ASP A 90 12.55 7.12 -6.03
CA ASP A 90 13.19 6.67 -7.28
C ASP A 90 13.70 5.24 -7.15
N ALA A 91 14.31 4.90 -6.01
CA ALA A 91 14.77 3.55 -5.73
C ALA A 91 13.61 2.56 -5.72
N MET A 92 12.49 2.93 -5.12
CA MET A 92 11.30 2.09 -5.09
C MET A 92 10.73 1.87 -6.49
N THR A 93 10.70 2.90 -7.32
CA THR A 93 10.24 2.79 -8.72
C THR A 93 11.10 1.78 -9.48
N GLN A 94 12.42 1.85 -9.34
CA GLN A 94 13.33 0.90 -9.98
C GLN A 94 13.11 -0.52 -9.45
N LEU A 95 12.91 -0.69 -8.15
CA LEU A 95 12.60 -1.99 -7.54
C LEU A 95 11.33 -2.60 -8.13
N LEU A 96 10.26 -1.83 -8.20
CA LEU A 96 8.98 -2.31 -8.71
C LEU A 96 9.09 -2.72 -10.18
N ASN A 97 9.92 -2.03 -10.96
CA ASN A 97 10.16 -2.38 -12.36
C ASN A 97 11.01 -3.64 -12.51
N SER A 98 11.86 -3.97 -11.54
CA SER A 98 12.77 -5.11 -11.61
C SER A 98 12.15 -6.41 -11.09
N VAL A 99 11.14 -6.34 -10.20
CA VAL A 99 10.54 -7.56 -9.64
C VAL A 99 9.48 -8.12 -10.57
N SER A 100 9.51 -9.44 -10.73
CA SER A 100 8.55 -10.15 -11.57
C SER A 100 7.31 -10.61 -10.80
N LYS A 101 7.40 -10.74 -9.48
CA LYS A 101 6.27 -11.18 -8.66
C LYS A 101 5.20 -10.11 -8.57
N LYS A 102 3.99 -10.51 -8.86
CA LYS A 102 2.80 -9.68 -8.84
C LYS A 102 2.10 -9.80 -7.49
N GLU A 103 1.32 -8.77 -7.11
CA GLU A 103 0.56 -8.75 -5.86
C GLU A 103 1.42 -8.80 -4.59
N GLN A 104 2.68 -8.41 -4.72
CA GLN A 104 3.60 -8.36 -3.59
C GLN A 104 3.87 -6.90 -3.22
N MET A 105 3.87 -6.63 -1.93
CA MET A 105 4.19 -5.29 -1.42
C MET A 105 5.65 -5.24 -0.99
N LEU A 106 6.40 -4.30 -1.55
CA LEU A 106 7.78 -4.03 -1.18
C LEU A 106 7.84 -2.80 -0.27
N ILE A 107 8.67 -2.87 0.75
CA ILE A 107 8.82 -1.80 1.74
C ILE A 107 10.28 -1.39 1.81
N LEU A 108 10.56 -0.13 1.56
CA LEU A 108 11.91 0.45 1.64
C LEU A 108 11.87 1.61 2.64
N LEU A 109 11.96 1.27 3.92
CA LEU A 109 11.95 2.21 5.03
C LEU A 109 13.18 1.99 5.90
N PRO A 110 13.65 3.01 6.64
CA PRO A 110 14.72 2.82 7.61
C PRO A 110 14.35 1.77 8.66
N ASN A 111 15.35 1.06 9.17
CA ASN A 111 15.13 0.02 10.18
C ASN A 111 14.37 0.53 11.41
N ALA A 112 14.64 1.76 11.83
CA ALA A 112 13.93 2.39 12.94
C ALA A 112 12.43 2.52 12.65
N GLY A 113 12.07 2.91 11.42
CA GLY A 113 10.68 3.00 10.99
C GLY A 113 9.99 1.64 10.98
N LEU A 114 10.66 0.61 10.47
CA LEU A 114 10.12 -0.75 10.48
C LEU A 114 9.87 -1.27 11.89
N LYS A 115 10.79 -1.00 12.82
CA LYS A 115 10.62 -1.39 14.23
C LYS A 115 9.41 -0.71 14.88
N GLN A 116 9.17 0.55 14.54
CA GLN A 116 8.06 1.31 15.11
C GLN A 116 6.70 0.74 14.71
N ILE A 117 6.59 0.11 13.56
CA ILE A 117 5.35 -0.50 13.09
C ILE A 117 5.34 -2.02 13.25
N GLY A 118 6.35 -2.60 13.92
CA GLY A 118 6.52 -4.04 14.05
C GLY A 118 5.40 -4.76 14.81
N SER A 119 4.62 -4.06 15.63
CA SER A 119 3.45 -4.64 16.30
C SER A 119 2.26 -4.81 15.35
N TYR A 120 2.26 -4.15 14.20
CA TYR A 120 1.17 -4.18 13.22
C TYR A 120 1.55 -4.91 11.94
N VAL A 121 2.82 -4.90 11.57
CA VAL A 121 3.29 -5.34 10.24
C VAL A 121 4.41 -6.35 10.42
N GLN A 122 4.30 -7.49 9.74
CA GLN A 122 5.35 -8.48 9.65
C GLN A 122 6.00 -8.39 8.28
N VAL A 123 7.33 -8.52 8.24
CA VAL A 123 8.10 -8.40 7.01
C VAL A 123 9.11 -9.53 6.89
N GLN A 124 9.53 -9.82 5.66
CA GLN A 124 10.61 -10.76 5.35
C GLN A 124 11.62 -10.08 4.43
N SER A 125 12.82 -10.64 4.36
CA SER A 125 13.84 -10.21 3.40
C SER A 125 13.52 -10.77 2.01
N VAL A 126 14.01 -10.08 0.98
CA VAL A 126 13.94 -10.59 -0.40
C VAL A 126 14.81 -11.84 -0.51
N LYS A 127 14.26 -12.90 -1.07
CA LYS A 127 15.02 -14.11 -1.37
C LYS A 127 15.83 -13.88 -2.64
N ARG A 128 17.13 -14.17 -2.59
CA ARG A 128 18.07 -14.05 -3.73
C ARG A 128 18.11 -12.60 -4.28
N PRO A 129 18.50 -11.63 -3.46
CA PRO A 129 18.61 -10.26 -3.92
C PRO A 129 19.71 -10.12 -4.98
N THR A 130 19.42 -9.36 -6.04
CA THR A 130 20.36 -9.10 -7.12
C THR A 130 20.89 -7.68 -7.13
N THR A 131 20.26 -6.77 -6.37
CA THR A 131 20.67 -5.36 -6.27
C THR A 131 20.79 -4.94 -4.82
N VAL A 132 21.45 -3.78 -4.60
CA VAL A 132 21.57 -3.19 -3.25
C VAL A 132 20.19 -2.90 -2.67
N TYR A 133 19.28 -2.35 -3.49
CA TYR A 133 17.94 -2.01 -3.04
C TYR A 133 17.12 -3.25 -2.65
N GLU A 134 17.27 -4.36 -3.38
CA GLU A 134 16.62 -5.62 -3.03
C GLU A 134 17.12 -6.17 -1.69
N ARG A 135 18.40 -5.95 -1.37
CA ARG A 135 18.96 -6.35 -0.08
C ARG A 135 18.43 -5.51 1.07
N GLU A 136 18.18 -4.23 0.82
CA GLU A 136 17.70 -3.29 1.84
C GLU A 136 16.20 -3.32 2.02
N CYS A 137 15.44 -3.71 1.01
CA CYS A 137 13.99 -3.68 1.10
C CYS A 137 13.45 -4.87 1.88
N ALA A 138 12.26 -4.69 2.43
CA ALA A 138 11.50 -5.73 3.10
C ALA A 138 10.27 -6.07 2.25
N VAL A 139 9.79 -7.31 2.41
CA VAL A 139 8.56 -7.78 1.76
C VAL A 139 7.49 -7.91 2.84
N PHE A 140 6.32 -7.34 2.60
CA PHE A 140 5.19 -7.46 3.52
C PHE A 140 4.77 -8.93 3.62
N ASP A 141 4.71 -9.45 4.85
CA ASP A 141 4.41 -10.85 5.14
C ASP A 141 3.19 -11.01 6.05
N GLY A 142 2.37 -10.02 6.16
CA GLY A 142 1.14 -10.07 6.95
C GLY A 142 1.04 -8.95 7.96
N GLY A 143 -0.19 -8.68 8.37
CA GLY A 143 -0.48 -7.71 9.40
C GLY A 143 -1.01 -8.38 10.66
N SER A 144 -0.99 -7.64 11.78
CA SER A 144 -1.65 -8.10 13.01
C SER A 144 -3.14 -8.30 12.75
N ASP A 145 -3.78 -9.14 13.56
CA ASP A 145 -5.23 -9.37 13.45
C ASP A 145 -6.01 -8.05 13.58
N ALA A 146 -5.59 -7.17 14.50
CA ALA A 146 -6.23 -5.88 14.70
C ALA A 146 -6.12 -5.01 13.44
N MET A 147 -4.94 -4.94 12.82
CA MET A 147 -4.73 -4.18 11.59
C MET A 147 -5.58 -4.74 10.45
N MET A 148 -5.56 -6.06 10.27
CA MET A 148 -6.30 -6.72 9.19
C MET A 148 -7.80 -6.56 9.36
N GLN A 149 -8.30 -6.56 10.60
CA GLN A 149 -9.71 -6.32 10.88
C GLN A 149 -10.12 -4.90 10.49
N ARG A 150 -9.30 -3.91 10.84
CA ARG A 150 -9.55 -2.52 10.45
C ARG A 150 -9.54 -2.34 8.94
N LEU A 151 -8.62 -2.99 8.25
CA LEU A 151 -8.56 -2.95 6.79
C LEU A 151 -9.79 -3.60 6.16
N ALA A 152 -10.29 -4.69 6.74
CA ALA A 152 -11.52 -5.33 6.26
C ALA A 152 -12.74 -4.40 6.41
N GLU A 153 -12.82 -3.66 7.50
CA GLU A 153 -13.88 -2.67 7.72
C GLU A 153 -13.81 -1.55 6.68
N VAL A 154 -12.62 -1.01 6.42
CA VAL A 154 -12.42 0.03 5.42
C VAL A 154 -12.75 -0.49 4.03
N ARG A 155 -12.30 -1.70 3.69
CA ARG A 155 -12.62 -2.35 2.42
C ARG A 155 -14.14 -2.42 2.22
N ASN A 156 -14.88 -2.85 3.24
CA ASN A 156 -16.33 -2.98 3.15
C ASN A 156 -16.99 -1.62 2.95
N SER A 157 -16.48 -0.57 3.62
CA SER A 157 -16.98 0.80 3.43
C SER A 157 -16.77 1.28 2.00
N VAL A 158 -15.60 1.04 1.43
CA VAL A 158 -15.29 1.43 0.05
C VAL A 158 -16.19 0.72 -0.94
N LEU A 159 -16.36 -0.59 -0.79
CA LEU A 159 -17.20 -1.40 -1.67
C LEU A 159 -18.66 -0.99 -1.59
N THR A 160 -19.16 -0.67 -0.39
CA THR A 160 -20.53 -0.19 -0.19
C THR A 160 -20.75 1.15 -0.89
N THR A 161 -19.80 2.08 -0.77
CA THR A 161 -19.86 3.39 -1.42
C THR A 161 -19.88 3.24 -2.94
N GLU A 162 -19.08 2.35 -3.49
CA GLU A 162 -19.07 2.09 -4.94
C GLU A 162 -20.40 1.49 -5.42
N SER A 163 -20.96 0.57 -4.63
CA SER A 163 -22.24 -0.07 -4.99
C SER A 163 -23.41 0.92 -4.99
N ASN A 164 -23.32 1.97 -4.17
CA ASN A 164 -24.37 2.98 -4.04
C ASN A 164 -24.15 4.21 -4.94
N GLY A 165 -22.99 4.27 -5.56
CA GLY A 165 -22.64 5.35 -6.48
C GLY A 165 -22.57 4.87 -7.90
#